data_5613000fe3533e1d03a80cfbd38e0ef4
#
_entry.id   5613000fe3533e1d03a80cfbd38e0ef4
#
_cell.length_a   1.000
_cell.length_b   1.000
_cell.length_c   1.000
_cell.angle_alpha   90.00
_cell.angle_beta   90.00
_cell.angle_gamma   90.00
#
_symmetry.space_group_name_H-M   'P 1'
#
loop_
_entity.id
_entity.type
_entity.pdbx_description
1 polymer ?
#
loop_
_entity_poly.entity_id
_entity_poly.type
_entity_poly.pdbx_seq_one_letter_code
_entity_poly.pdbx_strand_id
1 'polypeptide(L)'
;ITPGENSYRWFFDINILLITILFFGCALIVRKMQPQLTYLFIFAPAVIASLFINWDIWAVVTALLAIYYFDQKKFEPSAIWLGITISTKFFPIVLLLPIAVIFYRNKKLKDLYRYLFTTGIIWAAFNLPLMLTYFDGWWRFYKLNLERSADFGSIWYGLSLLNINSPALNLIYPLLSIGLFAGFTFY
;
A
#
# COMPACT_ATOMS: atom_id res chain seq x y z
N ILE A 1 -31.15 12.95 -3.25
CA ILE A 1 -31.72 11.61 -3.53
C ILE A 1 -31.11 10.69 -2.47
N THR A 2 -31.92 10.32 -1.46
CA THR A 2 -31.52 9.30 -0.49
C THR A 2 -31.46 7.96 -1.20
N PRO A 3 -30.34 7.26 -1.18
CA PRO A 3 -30.26 5.92 -1.76
C PRO A 3 -31.29 5.01 -1.04
N GLY A 4 -32.11 4.30 -1.79
CA GLY A 4 -33.04 3.33 -1.20
C GLY A 4 -32.28 2.18 -0.50
N GLU A 5 -32.92 1.48 0.45
CA GLU A 5 -32.30 0.35 1.18
C GLU A 5 -31.64 -0.69 0.28
N ASN A 6 -32.18 -0.93 -0.91
CA ASN A 6 -31.63 -1.86 -1.89
C ASN A 6 -30.27 -1.38 -2.47
N SER A 7 -30.01 -0.06 -2.56
CA SER A 7 -28.75 0.44 -3.11
C SER A 7 -27.56 0.17 -2.19
N TYR A 8 -27.74 0.17 -0.87
CA TYR A 8 -26.70 -0.18 0.09
C TYR A 8 -26.35 -1.68 0.04
N ARG A 9 -27.35 -2.54 -0.13
CA ARG A 9 -27.13 -3.97 -0.30
C ARG A 9 -26.36 -4.28 -1.57
N TRP A 10 -26.77 -3.73 -2.71
CA TRP A 10 -26.05 -3.89 -3.98
C TRP A 10 -24.62 -3.40 -3.91
N PHE A 11 -24.40 -2.24 -3.28
CA PHE A 11 -23.05 -1.72 -3.06
C PHE A 11 -22.19 -2.70 -2.25
N PHE A 12 -22.74 -3.24 -1.15
CA PHE A 12 -22.05 -4.19 -0.28
C PHE A 12 -21.74 -5.50 -1.02
N ASP A 13 -22.73 -6.09 -1.69
CA ASP A 13 -22.59 -7.36 -2.40
C ASP A 13 -21.55 -7.27 -3.54
N ILE A 14 -21.57 -6.17 -4.33
CA ILE A 14 -20.59 -5.94 -5.39
C ILE A 14 -19.19 -5.81 -4.78
N ASN A 15 -19.04 -5.11 -3.66
CA ASN A 15 -17.76 -4.96 -3.01
C ASN A 15 -17.22 -6.29 -2.46
N ILE A 16 -18.05 -7.12 -1.83
CA ILE A 16 -17.66 -8.47 -1.41
C ILE A 16 -17.14 -9.27 -2.59
N LEU A 17 -17.88 -9.26 -3.71
CA LEU A 17 -17.48 -9.99 -4.91
C LEU A 17 -16.11 -9.51 -5.43
N LEU A 18 -15.93 -8.19 -5.57
CA LEU A 18 -14.69 -7.60 -6.05
C LEU A 18 -13.50 -7.91 -5.12
N ILE A 19 -13.68 -7.73 -3.82
CA ILE A 19 -12.66 -8.03 -2.81
C ILE A 19 -12.28 -9.51 -2.86
N THR A 20 -13.27 -10.40 -3.01
CA THR A 20 -13.05 -11.84 -3.12
C THR A 20 -12.23 -12.18 -4.36
N ILE A 21 -12.56 -11.61 -5.52
CA ILE A 21 -11.79 -11.78 -6.78
C ILE A 21 -10.35 -11.30 -6.59
N LEU A 22 -10.16 -10.12 -6.00
CA LEU A 22 -8.83 -9.57 -5.75
C LEU A 22 -8.02 -10.42 -4.76
N PHE A 23 -8.65 -10.96 -3.73
CA PHE A 23 -8.02 -11.87 -2.77
C PHE A 23 -7.48 -13.13 -3.46
N PHE A 24 -8.29 -13.77 -4.30
CA PHE A 24 -7.82 -14.91 -5.10
C PHE A 24 -6.73 -14.49 -6.10
N GLY A 25 -6.84 -13.30 -6.68
CA GLY A 25 -5.79 -12.72 -7.51
C GLY A 25 -4.46 -12.59 -6.76
N CYS A 26 -4.48 -12.04 -5.54
CA CYS A 26 -3.32 -11.97 -4.66
C CYS A 26 -2.75 -13.37 -4.36
N ALA A 27 -3.59 -14.33 -4.00
CA ALA A 27 -3.18 -15.70 -3.72
C ALA A 27 -2.49 -16.36 -4.93
N LEU A 28 -2.99 -16.14 -6.15
CA LEU A 28 -2.39 -16.63 -7.38
C LEU A 28 -1.03 -15.96 -7.66
N ILE A 29 -0.87 -14.66 -7.39
CA ILE A 29 0.40 -13.97 -7.55
C ILE A 29 1.42 -14.51 -6.54
N VAL A 30 1.03 -14.61 -5.26
CA VAL A 30 1.88 -15.18 -4.20
C VAL A 30 2.30 -16.61 -4.57
N ARG A 31 1.37 -17.43 -5.09
CA ARG A 31 1.67 -18.79 -5.53
C ARG A 31 2.71 -18.83 -6.65
N LYS A 32 2.66 -17.88 -7.58
CA LYS A 32 3.66 -17.79 -8.67
C LYS A 32 5.02 -17.34 -8.17
N MET A 33 5.08 -16.50 -7.15
CA MET A 33 6.33 -15.99 -6.58
C MET A 33 6.94 -16.99 -5.59
N GLN A 34 6.15 -17.48 -4.64
CA GLN A 34 6.57 -18.30 -3.51
C GLN A 34 5.46 -19.30 -3.16
N PRO A 35 5.39 -20.47 -3.83
CA PRO A 35 4.30 -21.43 -3.65
C PRO A 35 4.10 -21.87 -2.20
N GLN A 36 5.20 -22.00 -1.43
CA GLN A 36 5.19 -22.39 -0.02
C GLN A 36 4.53 -21.34 0.90
N LEU A 37 4.51 -20.06 0.51
CA LEU A 37 3.92 -18.99 1.29
C LEU A 37 2.41 -18.80 1.00
N THR A 38 1.88 -19.47 -0.03
CA THR A 38 0.48 -19.29 -0.45
C THR A 38 -0.50 -19.63 0.67
N TYR A 39 -0.27 -20.74 1.38
CA TYR A 39 -1.14 -21.15 2.48
C TYR A 39 -1.05 -20.17 3.66
N LEU A 40 0.15 -19.67 3.96
CA LEU A 40 0.35 -18.67 5.01
C LEU A 40 -0.40 -17.38 4.66
N PHE A 41 -0.42 -16.95 3.39
CA PHE A 41 -1.17 -15.79 2.95
C PHE A 41 -2.67 -16.01 3.08
N ILE A 42 -3.19 -17.13 2.56
CA ILE A 42 -4.64 -17.43 2.54
C ILE A 42 -5.20 -17.57 3.96
N PHE A 43 -4.47 -18.22 4.85
CA PHE A 43 -4.90 -18.51 6.21
C PHE A 43 -4.35 -17.55 7.27
N ALA A 44 -3.69 -16.45 6.86
CA ALA A 44 -3.21 -15.45 7.79
C ALA A 44 -4.40 -14.81 8.56
N PRO A 45 -4.44 -14.88 9.89
CA PRO A 45 -5.55 -14.32 10.67
C PRO A 45 -5.77 -12.82 10.39
N ALA A 46 -4.68 -12.08 10.21
CA ALA A 46 -4.75 -10.66 9.89
C ALA A 46 -5.40 -10.39 8.53
N VAL A 47 -5.14 -11.22 7.52
CA VAL A 47 -5.76 -11.10 6.19
C VAL A 47 -7.25 -11.41 6.28
N ILE A 48 -7.62 -12.52 6.93
CA ILE A 48 -9.02 -12.94 7.08
C ILE A 48 -9.81 -11.89 7.86
N ALA A 49 -9.27 -11.40 8.97
CA ALA A 49 -9.94 -10.43 9.84
C ALA A 49 -10.13 -9.06 9.17
N SER A 50 -9.23 -8.64 8.27
CA SER A 50 -9.27 -7.32 7.63
C SER A 50 -9.89 -7.31 6.24
N LEU A 51 -10.11 -8.48 5.62
CA LEU A 51 -10.44 -8.60 4.20
C LEU A 51 -11.66 -7.77 3.76
N PHE A 52 -12.72 -7.77 4.56
CA PHE A 52 -13.98 -7.08 4.24
C PHE A 52 -14.21 -5.80 5.06
N ILE A 53 -13.22 -5.39 5.89
CA ILE A 53 -13.35 -4.19 6.73
C ILE A 53 -12.96 -2.94 5.93
N ASN A 54 -11.96 -3.05 5.05
CA ASN A 54 -11.44 -1.94 4.29
C ASN A 54 -11.08 -2.34 2.85
N TRP A 55 -10.74 -1.35 2.03
CA TRP A 55 -10.43 -1.53 0.62
C TRP A 55 -8.93 -1.70 0.35
N ASP A 56 -8.17 -2.10 1.36
CA ASP A 56 -6.72 -2.20 1.28
C ASP A 56 -6.24 -3.24 0.27
N ILE A 57 -7.07 -4.23 -0.03
CA ILE A 57 -6.75 -5.28 -1.01
C ILE A 57 -6.41 -4.72 -2.39
N TRP A 58 -6.96 -3.55 -2.78
CA TRP A 58 -6.61 -2.88 -4.04
C TRP A 58 -5.14 -2.46 -4.06
N ALA A 59 -4.64 -1.90 -2.96
CA ALA A 59 -3.23 -1.55 -2.83
C ALA A 59 -2.35 -2.79 -2.72
N VAL A 60 -2.82 -3.85 -2.05
CA VAL A 60 -2.09 -5.11 -1.89
C VAL A 60 -1.89 -5.81 -3.23
N VAL A 61 -2.93 -5.96 -4.06
CA VAL A 61 -2.81 -6.64 -5.36
C VAL A 61 -1.88 -5.89 -6.31
N THR A 62 -1.97 -4.56 -6.34
CA THR A 62 -1.09 -3.74 -7.19
C THR A 62 0.35 -3.74 -6.69
N ALA A 63 0.59 -3.76 -5.37
CA ALA A 63 1.90 -3.91 -4.77
C ALA A 63 2.53 -5.27 -5.10
N LEU A 64 1.75 -6.36 -4.98
CA LEU A 64 2.20 -7.70 -5.35
C LEU A 64 2.56 -7.81 -6.82
N LEU A 65 1.79 -7.16 -7.72
CA LEU A 65 2.13 -7.09 -9.14
C LEU A 65 3.43 -6.32 -9.37
N ALA A 66 3.63 -5.19 -8.68
CA ALA A 66 4.88 -4.44 -8.76
C ALA A 66 6.08 -5.31 -8.37
N ILE A 67 6.00 -6.01 -7.23
CA ILE A 67 7.05 -6.92 -6.74
C ILE A 67 7.25 -8.09 -7.70
N TYR A 68 6.18 -8.71 -8.18
CA TYR A 68 6.22 -9.84 -9.11
C TYR A 68 6.94 -9.48 -10.42
N TYR A 69 6.61 -8.33 -11.02
CA TYR A 69 7.29 -7.88 -12.24
C TYR A 69 8.73 -7.45 -11.98
N PHE A 70 9.02 -6.89 -10.81
CA PHE A 70 10.39 -6.55 -10.41
C PHE A 70 11.27 -7.79 -10.32
N ASP A 71 10.79 -8.84 -9.67
CA ASP A 71 11.47 -10.14 -9.55
C ASP A 71 11.79 -10.74 -10.93
N GLN A 72 10.86 -10.62 -11.88
CA GLN A 72 11.08 -11.02 -13.26
C GLN A 72 11.99 -10.09 -14.09
N LYS A 73 12.59 -9.07 -13.46
CA LYS A 73 13.42 -8.05 -14.13
C LYS A 73 12.66 -7.23 -15.18
N LYS A 74 11.34 -7.22 -15.13
CA LYS A 74 10.45 -6.39 -15.95
C LYS A 74 10.21 -5.06 -15.25
N PHE A 75 11.20 -4.18 -15.27
CA PHE A 75 11.21 -2.98 -14.44
C PHE A 75 10.15 -1.94 -14.83
N GLU A 76 9.81 -1.82 -16.12
CA GLU A 76 8.80 -0.88 -16.58
C GLU A 76 7.39 -1.23 -16.08
N PRO A 77 6.86 -2.47 -16.30
CA PRO A 77 5.58 -2.87 -15.70
C PRO A 77 5.58 -2.79 -14.17
N SER A 78 6.70 -3.12 -13.53
CA SER A 78 6.85 -2.98 -12.07
C SER A 78 6.68 -1.53 -11.62
N ALA A 79 7.31 -0.57 -12.29
CA ALA A 79 7.24 0.85 -11.97
C ALA A 79 5.82 1.40 -12.16
N ILE A 80 5.12 0.95 -13.23
CA ILE A 80 3.71 1.32 -13.48
C ILE A 80 2.82 0.84 -12.32
N TRP A 81 2.92 -0.44 -11.95
CA TRP A 81 2.12 -0.99 -10.87
C TRP A 81 2.45 -0.34 -9.52
N LEU A 82 3.72 0.00 -9.27
CA LEU A 82 4.10 0.72 -8.05
C LEU A 82 3.51 2.13 -8.02
N GLY A 83 3.50 2.85 -9.14
CA GLY A 83 2.85 4.16 -9.24
C GLY A 83 1.36 4.11 -8.95
N ILE A 84 0.65 3.09 -9.49
CA ILE A 84 -0.76 2.82 -9.19
C ILE A 84 -0.95 2.53 -7.71
N THR A 85 -0.08 1.68 -7.13
CA THR A 85 -0.13 1.31 -5.71
C THR A 85 -0.01 2.52 -4.80
N ILE A 86 0.99 3.38 -5.05
CA ILE A 86 1.21 4.61 -4.25
C ILE A 86 0.05 5.59 -4.42
N SER A 87 -0.61 5.61 -5.58
CA SER A 87 -1.80 6.43 -5.81
C SER A 87 -3.03 5.89 -5.08
N THR A 88 -3.13 4.57 -4.90
CA THR A 88 -4.22 3.92 -4.17
C THR A 88 -4.04 4.09 -2.66
N LYS A 89 -2.82 3.89 -2.16
CA LYS A 89 -2.43 4.07 -0.77
C LYS A 89 -0.98 4.56 -0.73
N PHE A 90 -0.71 5.60 0.03
CA PHE A 90 0.63 6.23 0.05
C PHE A 90 1.71 5.33 0.68
N PHE A 91 1.33 4.49 1.65
CA PHE A 91 2.26 3.63 2.40
C PHE A 91 3.23 2.80 1.52
N PRO A 92 2.83 2.19 0.39
CA PRO A 92 3.74 1.39 -0.44
C PRO A 92 4.91 2.17 -1.06
N ILE A 93 4.97 3.48 -0.91
CA ILE A 93 6.15 4.29 -1.29
C ILE A 93 7.43 3.77 -0.64
N VAL A 94 7.32 3.13 0.52
CA VAL A 94 8.45 2.51 1.24
C VAL A 94 9.15 1.42 0.39
N LEU A 95 8.46 0.81 -0.57
CA LEU A 95 9.05 -0.17 -1.50
C LEU A 95 10.10 0.44 -2.44
N LEU A 96 10.07 1.75 -2.64
CA LEU A 96 11.12 2.43 -3.41
C LEU A 96 12.51 2.28 -2.77
N LEU A 97 12.57 2.14 -1.44
CA LEU A 97 13.85 2.01 -0.73
C LEU A 97 14.59 0.72 -1.11
N PRO A 98 14.02 -0.51 -0.92
CA PRO A 98 14.70 -1.73 -1.33
C PRO A 98 14.96 -1.79 -2.84
N ILE A 99 14.06 -1.27 -3.66
CA ILE A 99 14.24 -1.20 -5.10
C ILE A 99 15.46 -0.32 -5.45
N ALA A 100 15.59 0.85 -4.84
CA ALA A 100 16.72 1.73 -5.05
C ALA A 100 18.04 1.08 -4.62
N VAL A 101 18.06 0.39 -3.47
CA VAL A 101 19.24 -0.33 -2.98
C VAL A 101 19.64 -1.46 -3.94
N ILE A 102 18.68 -2.23 -4.45
CA ILE A 102 18.96 -3.31 -5.42
C ILE A 102 19.57 -2.74 -6.69
N PHE A 103 19.02 -1.66 -7.26
CA PHE A 103 19.60 -1.02 -8.43
C PHE A 103 20.99 -0.43 -8.16
N TYR A 104 21.18 0.20 -7.00
CA TYR A 104 22.47 0.75 -6.58
C TYR A 104 23.55 -0.33 -6.47
N ARG A 105 23.26 -1.42 -5.74
CA ARG A 105 24.18 -2.57 -5.58
C ARG A 105 24.54 -3.22 -6.93
N ASN A 106 23.59 -3.27 -7.86
CA ASN A 106 23.81 -3.82 -9.21
C ASN A 106 24.41 -2.79 -10.19
N LYS A 107 24.78 -1.58 -9.74
CA LYS A 107 25.32 -0.49 -10.57
C LYS A 107 24.41 -0.09 -11.74
N LYS A 108 23.09 -0.23 -11.58
CA LYS A 108 22.06 0.08 -12.59
C LYS A 108 21.37 1.41 -12.31
N LEU A 109 22.12 2.47 -12.07
CA LEU A 109 21.57 3.78 -11.71
C LEU A 109 20.66 4.36 -12.82
N LYS A 110 20.98 4.11 -14.10
CA LYS A 110 20.11 4.54 -15.21
C LYS A 110 18.73 3.90 -15.15
N ASP A 111 18.68 2.60 -14.83
CA ASP A 111 17.42 1.87 -14.69
C ASP A 111 16.64 2.37 -13.45
N LEU A 112 17.36 2.73 -12.37
CA LEU A 112 16.76 3.35 -11.19
C LEU A 112 16.06 4.68 -11.54
N TYR A 113 16.76 5.59 -12.23
CA TYR A 113 16.16 6.87 -12.63
C TYR A 113 14.93 6.67 -13.52
N ARG A 114 15.01 5.76 -14.48
CA ARG A 114 13.87 5.42 -15.33
C ARG A 114 12.71 4.87 -14.52
N TYR A 115 13.00 3.98 -13.57
CA TYR A 115 12.00 3.38 -12.68
C TYR A 115 11.29 4.45 -11.83
N LEU A 116 12.06 5.32 -11.16
CA LEU A 116 11.51 6.40 -10.35
C LEU A 116 10.69 7.39 -11.18
N PHE A 117 11.17 7.73 -12.38
CA PHE A 117 10.47 8.62 -13.30
C PHE A 117 9.14 8.03 -13.76
N THR A 118 9.12 6.76 -14.18
CA THR A 118 7.88 6.07 -14.57
C THR A 118 6.90 5.99 -13.40
N THR A 119 7.37 5.60 -12.21
CA THR A 119 6.54 5.55 -10.99
C THR A 119 5.96 6.95 -10.68
N GLY A 120 6.77 7.99 -10.77
CA GLY A 120 6.35 9.38 -10.54
C GLY A 120 5.32 9.88 -11.55
N ILE A 121 5.49 9.58 -12.84
CA ILE A 121 4.53 9.94 -13.89
C ILE A 121 3.18 9.26 -13.64
N ILE A 122 3.18 7.98 -13.32
CA ILE A 122 1.94 7.24 -13.07
C ILE A 122 1.25 7.80 -11.82
N TRP A 123 2.01 8.04 -10.73
CA TRP A 123 1.46 8.69 -9.55
C TRP A 123 0.86 10.07 -9.88
N ALA A 124 1.57 10.89 -10.66
CA ALA A 124 1.13 12.21 -11.08
C ALA A 124 -0.13 12.13 -11.95
N ALA A 125 -0.23 11.17 -12.86
CA ALA A 125 -1.39 10.99 -13.73
C ALA A 125 -2.69 10.77 -12.92
N PHE A 126 -2.63 10.09 -11.79
CA PHE A 126 -3.79 9.90 -10.90
C PHE A 126 -4.02 11.08 -9.95
N ASN A 127 -2.97 11.70 -9.46
CA ASN A 127 -3.08 12.73 -8.42
C ASN A 127 -3.22 14.14 -8.98
N LEU A 128 -2.53 14.46 -10.09
CA LEU A 128 -2.48 15.82 -10.65
C LEU A 128 -3.87 16.36 -11.04
N PRO A 129 -4.76 15.59 -11.68
CA PRO A 129 -6.11 16.08 -11.97
C PRO A 129 -6.87 16.50 -10.71
N LEU A 130 -6.77 15.71 -9.63
CA LEU A 130 -7.41 16.04 -8.35
C LEU A 130 -6.77 17.25 -7.68
N MET A 131 -5.43 17.35 -7.73
CA MET A 131 -4.69 18.51 -7.20
C MET A 131 -5.08 19.80 -7.90
N LEU A 132 -5.26 19.76 -9.22
CA LEU A 132 -5.57 20.95 -10.02
C LEU A 132 -7.05 21.35 -9.95
N THR A 133 -7.96 20.40 -9.78
CA THR A 133 -9.40 20.66 -9.73
C THR A 133 -9.94 20.89 -8.33
N TYR A 134 -9.38 20.20 -7.33
CA TYR A 134 -9.85 20.27 -5.95
C TYR A 134 -8.71 19.99 -4.96
N PHE A 135 -7.80 20.95 -4.82
CA PHE A 135 -6.61 20.83 -3.96
C PHE A 135 -6.94 20.52 -2.50
N ASP A 136 -7.93 21.18 -1.91
CA ASP A 136 -8.30 20.97 -0.51
C ASP A 136 -8.78 19.54 -0.25
N GLY A 137 -9.55 18.98 -1.17
CA GLY A 137 -9.99 17.58 -1.10
C GLY A 137 -8.85 16.59 -1.21
N TRP A 138 -7.92 16.84 -2.13
CA TRP A 138 -6.71 16.02 -2.28
C TRP A 138 -5.81 16.14 -1.06
N TRP A 139 -5.54 17.36 -0.55
CA TRP A 139 -4.70 17.61 0.62
C TRP A 139 -5.31 17.04 1.91
N ARG A 140 -6.64 16.99 2.01
CA ARG A 140 -7.36 16.43 3.16
C ARG A 140 -6.94 14.99 3.49
N PHE A 141 -6.63 14.19 2.47
CA PHE A 141 -6.13 12.83 2.67
C PHE A 141 -4.81 12.82 3.46
N TYR A 142 -3.86 13.66 3.06
CA TYR A 142 -2.56 13.76 3.75
C TYR A 142 -2.71 14.35 5.14
N LYS A 143 -3.50 15.41 5.26
CA LYS A 143 -3.78 16.07 6.55
C LYS A 143 -4.39 15.10 7.56
N LEU A 144 -5.41 14.34 7.17
CA LEU A 144 -6.02 13.32 8.03
C LEU A 144 -5.03 12.26 8.50
N ASN A 145 -4.09 11.84 7.63
CA ASN A 145 -3.08 10.86 8.02
C ASN A 145 -2.00 11.44 8.96
N LEU A 146 -1.70 12.72 8.83
CA LEU A 146 -0.74 13.41 9.72
C LEU A 146 -1.35 13.73 11.10
N GLU A 147 -2.64 14.06 11.14
CA GLU A 147 -3.37 14.44 12.36
C GLU A 147 -4.02 13.24 13.06
N ARG A 148 -3.94 12.05 12.48
CA ARG A 148 -4.60 10.85 12.99
C ARG A 148 -4.04 10.49 14.37
N SER A 149 -4.94 10.43 15.36
CA SER A 149 -4.62 9.92 16.70
C SER A 149 -4.44 8.40 16.68
N ALA A 150 -3.98 7.85 17.82
CA ALA A 150 -3.90 6.40 18.02
C ALA A 150 -5.27 5.74 17.79
N ASP A 151 -5.31 4.76 16.90
CA ASP A 151 -6.54 4.07 16.49
C ASP A 151 -6.66 2.70 17.17
N PHE A 152 -7.88 2.22 17.30
CA PHE A 152 -8.18 0.90 17.89
C PHE A 152 -7.35 -0.20 17.22
N GLY A 153 -6.82 -1.12 18.03
CA GLY A 153 -5.98 -2.21 17.55
C GLY A 153 -4.51 -1.86 17.29
N SER A 154 -4.11 -0.60 17.46
CA SER A 154 -2.70 -0.21 17.40
C SER A 154 -2.02 -0.34 18.78
N ILE A 155 -0.72 -0.64 18.79
CA ILE A 155 0.10 -0.62 20.02
C ILE A 155 0.01 0.78 20.68
N TRP A 156 -0.07 1.84 19.90
CA TRP A 156 -0.20 3.22 20.35
C TRP A 156 -1.49 3.48 21.12
N TYR A 157 -2.59 2.86 20.70
CA TYR A 157 -3.84 2.91 21.43
C TYR A 157 -3.68 2.20 22.79
N GLY A 158 -3.05 1.04 22.82
CA GLY A 158 -2.72 0.34 24.08
C GLY A 158 -1.87 1.20 25.02
N LEU A 159 -0.86 1.89 24.50
CA LEU A 159 -0.01 2.81 25.28
C LEU A 159 -0.80 4.03 25.77
N SER A 160 -1.74 4.55 24.96
CA SER A 160 -2.60 5.68 25.37
C SER A 160 -3.51 5.34 26.55
N LEU A 161 -3.96 4.09 26.66
CA LEU A 161 -4.72 3.60 27.83
C LEU A 161 -3.89 3.57 29.10
N LEU A 162 -2.56 3.49 28.98
CA LEU A 162 -1.60 3.59 30.08
C LEU A 162 -1.15 5.04 30.34
N ASN A 163 -1.85 6.04 29.78
CA ASN A 163 -1.48 7.47 29.83
C ASN A 163 -0.10 7.80 29.20
N ILE A 164 0.47 6.90 28.41
CA ILE A 164 1.68 7.13 27.62
C ILE A 164 1.24 7.72 26.26
N ASN A 165 0.97 9.01 26.25
CA ASN A 165 0.46 9.70 25.07
C ASN A 165 1.46 10.81 24.67
N SER A 166 2.05 10.72 23.48
CA SER A 166 2.94 11.73 22.93
C SER A 166 2.64 11.97 21.46
N PRO A 167 2.46 13.22 21.02
CA PRO A 167 2.33 13.58 19.60
C PRO A 167 3.53 13.09 18.76
N ALA A 168 4.71 12.93 19.39
CA ALA A 168 5.91 12.40 18.74
C ALA A 168 5.74 10.94 18.27
N LEU A 169 4.83 10.16 18.85
CA LEU A 169 4.58 8.76 18.46
C LEU A 169 4.13 8.64 17.00
N ASN A 170 3.36 9.62 16.49
CA ASN A 170 2.92 9.64 15.10
C ASN A 170 4.07 9.80 14.10
N LEU A 171 5.19 10.37 14.55
CA LEU A 171 6.43 10.52 13.75
C LEU A 171 7.39 9.35 13.97
N ILE A 172 7.47 8.85 15.21
CA ILE A 172 8.40 7.77 15.59
C ILE A 172 8.04 6.48 14.85
N TYR A 173 6.75 6.14 14.75
CA TYR A 173 6.32 4.88 14.10
C TYR A 173 6.75 4.78 12.63
N PRO A 174 6.43 5.74 11.73
CA PRO A 174 6.87 5.66 10.35
C PRO A 174 8.40 5.71 10.23
N LEU A 175 9.09 6.47 11.07
CA LEU A 175 10.56 6.53 11.05
C LEU A 175 11.19 5.19 11.47
N LEU A 176 10.67 4.54 12.52
CA LEU A 176 11.11 3.21 12.92
C LEU A 176 10.81 2.16 11.84
N SER A 177 9.62 2.22 11.23
CA SER A 177 9.24 1.32 10.13
C SER A 177 10.18 1.47 8.94
N ILE A 178 10.48 2.70 8.53
CA ILE A 178 11.43 3.01 7.45
C ILE A 178 12.84 2.52 7.85
N GLY A 179 13.28 2.77 9.08
CA GLY A 179 14.59 2.34 9.59
C GLY A 179 14.74 0.83 9.62
N LEU A 180 13.73 0.10 10.09
CA LEU A 180 13.70 -1.37 10.06
C LEU A 180 13.72 -1.90 8.63
N PHE A 181 12.91 -1.31 7.74
CA PHE A 181 12.86 -1.70 6.34
C PHE A 181 14.21 -1.44 5.63
N ALA A 182 14.84 -0.31 5.93
CA ALA A 182 16.18 -0.01 5.46
C ALA A 182 17.19 -1.05 5.99
N GLY A 183 17.18 -1.32 7.29
CA GLY A 183 18.05 -2.32 7.90
C GLY A 183 17.96 -3.68 7.22
N PHE A 184 16.75 -4.20 7.03
CA PHE A 184 16.53 -5.47 6.31
C PHE A 184 16.98 -5.43 4.83
N THR A 185 16.97 -4.26 4.20
CA THR A 185 17.35 -4.12 2.80
C THR A 185 18.88 -4.09 2.63
N PHE A 186 19.61 -3.58 3.62
CA PHE A 186 21.07 -3.53 3.59
C PHE A 186 21.74 -4.81 4.11
N TYR A 187 21.02 -5.63 4.86
CA TYR A 187 21.51 -6.93 5.33
C TYR A 187 21.33 -8.00 4.26
#